data_e9a2b55a923609ca60c683b4723348d7
#
_entry.id   e9a2b55a923609ca60c683b4723348d7
#
_cell.length_a   1.000
_cell.length_b   1.000
_cell.length_c   1.000
_cell.angle_alpha   90.00
_cell.angle_beta   90.00
_cell.angle_gamma   90.00
#
_symmetry.space_group_name_H-M   'P 1'
#
loop_
_entity.id
_entity.type
_entity.pdbx_description
1 polymer ?
#
loop_
_entity_poly.entity_id
_entity_poly.type
_entity_poly.pdbx_seq_one_letter_code
_entity_poly.pdbx_strand_id
1 'polypeptide(L)'
;MASAAEQLAANLNFASFGKAEELKKRIWFTLGALIVYRLGTYIPLPGIDPAAFAAHFNGQQQGVLQMFNMFAGGAVQRMAIFALNIMPYISASIIVQLMTSVIPSLEQLKKEGEQGRKVMNQYTRYLTVVIAAFQAYGIAVGLEGQANVVTDPGWFFRISTVLTLMGGTLFLMWLGEQITSRGVGNGSSLIIFAGIVAAFPSAIANTLELARQGAISPLVLLGLLVMSTSVVAFIVFMERAQRRLLITYPKRQQGNRIYEGQTSFLPLKLNTSGVIPPIFASSLLLLPTTIANFAQNNGSSGVLGFLATYLGHGRPAYMVFYAGLIVFFAFFYTAIVFDPVETADNLKKHGGFIPGVRPGERTAQFIDHVLTRVTVLGAAYLALICLLPEMLISQFALPFYFGGTSLLIVVSVTMDTVAQIHGHLQAQQYEGLVKKAKLRGRKK
;
A
#
# COMPACT_ATOMS: atom_id res chain seq x y z
N MET A 1 -24.70 -24.93 -5.38
CA MET A 1 -23.61 -23.91 -5.34
C MET A 1 -23.11 -23.85 -3.91
N ALA A 2 -21.90 -24.37 -3.66
CA ALA A 2 -21.32 -24.29 -2.32
C ALA A 2 -21.16 -22.83 -1.90
N SER A 3 -21.48 -22.50 -0.66
CA SER A 3 -21.34 -21.13 -0.13
C SER A 3 -19.89 -20.68 -0.21
N ALA A 4 -19.65 -19.36 -0.35
CA ALA A 4 -18.29 -18.81 -0.38
C ALA A 4 -17.47 -19.21 0.86
N ALA A 5 -18.14 -19.47 1.99
CA ALA A 5 -17.54 -19.96 3.22
C ALA A 5 -17.11 -21.43 3.11
N GLU A 6 -17.89 -22.29 2.46
CA GLU A 6 -17.52 -23.70 2.21
C GLU A 6 -16.36 -23.81 1.20
N GLN A 7 -16.32 -22.96 0.19
CA GLN A 7 -15.17 -22.88 -0.73
C GLN A 7 -13.91 -22.36 -0.02
N LEU A 8 -14.03 -21.42 0.89
CA LEU A 8 -12.92 -20.95 1.75
C LEU A 8 -12.44 -22.05 2.70
N ALA A 9 -13.36 -22.78 3.34
CA ALA A 9 -13.03 -23.88 4.25
C ALA A 9 -12.44 -25.09 3.51
N ALA A 10 -12.95 -25.43 2.32
CA ALA A 10 -12.40 -26.51 1.48
C ALA A 10 -11.00 -26.15 0.91
N ASN A 11 -10.72 -24.86 0.70
CA ASN A 11 -9.41 -24.37 0.25
C ASN A 11 -8.38 -24.20 1.38
N LEU A 12 -8.84 -24.09 2.64
CA LEU A 12 -7.99 -24.06 3.84
C LEU A 12 -7.68 -25.48 4.34
N ASN A 13 -7.26 -26.38 3.46
CA ASN A 13 -6.70 -27.67 3.89
C ASN A 13 -5.33 -27.42 4.55
N PHE A 14 -5.33 -27.12 5.86
CA PHE A 14 -4.14 -26.99 6.68
C PHE A 14 -3.19 -28.20 6.58
N ALA A 15 -3.71 -29.36 6.22
CA ALA A 15 -2.93 -30.57 5.94
C ALA A 15 -2.03 -30.43 4.70
N SER A 16 -2.43 -29.61 3.71
CA SER A 16 -1.60 -29.35 2.52
C SER A 16 -0.48 -28.36 2.80
N PHE A 17 -0.64 -27.45 3.77
CA PHE A 17 0.41 -26.58 4.28
C PHE A 17 1.58 -27.36 4.88
N GLY A 18 1.29 -28.51 5.52
CA GLY A 18 2.29 -29.38 6.11
C GLY A 18 3.32 -29.92 5.10
N LYS A 19 2.92 -30.08 3.84
CA LYS A 19 3.71 -30.69 2.76
C LYS A 19 4.44 -29.68 1.85
N ALA A 20 4.19 -28.37 2.01
CA ALA A 20 4.73 -27.30 1.18
C ALA A 20 6.00 -26.69 1.80
N GLU A 21 7.14 -27.39 1.74
CA GLU A 21 8.39 -26.94 2.35
C GLU A 21 8.90 -25.59 1.81
N GLU A 22 8.78 -25.37 0.50
CA GLU A 22 9.21 -24.12 -0.13
C GLU A 22 8.37 -22.93 0.35
N LEU A 23 7.04 -23.09 0.42
CA LEU A 23 6.14 -22.05 0.93
C LEU A 23 6.43 -21.75 2.41
N LYS A 24 6.71 -22.78 3.23
CA LYS A 24 7.11 -22.57 4.62
C LYS A 24 8.37 -21.72 4.72
N LYS A 25 9.41 -22.02 3.94
CA LYS A 25 10.66 -21.24 3.91
C LYS A 25 10.39 -19.78 3.55
N ARG A 26 9.54 -19.51 2.56
CA ARG A 26 9.14 -18.16 2.15
C ARG A 26 8.38 -17.41 3.27
N ILE A 27 7.44 -18.07 3.94
CA ILE A 27 6.68 -17.47 5.05
C ILE A 27 7.62 -17.17 6.23
N TRP A 28 8.48 -18.12 6.63
CA TRP A 28 9.44 -17.90 7.72
C TRP A 28 10.43 -16.78 7.40
N PHE A 29 10.87 -16.68 6.13
CA PHE A 29 11.71 -15.57 5.69
C PHE A 29 10.99 -14.23 5.83
N THR A 30 9.73 -14.14 5.40
CA THR A 30 8.92 -12.93 5.53
C THR A 30 8.73 -12.54 7.00
N LEU A 31 8.37 -13.48 7.86
CA LEU A 31 8.23 -13.23 9.30
C LEU A 31 9.54 -12.77 9.93
N GLY A 32 10.66 -13.42 9.61
CA GLY A 32 11.98 -13.03 10.08
C GLY A 32 12.37 -11.61 9.66
N ALA A 33 12.08 -11.24 8.39
CA ALA A 33 12.32 -9.90 7.88
C ALA A 33 11.46 -8.84 8.61
N LEU A 34 10.19 -9.15 8.91
CA LEU A 34 9.32 -8.25 9.67
C LEU A 34 9.77 -8.09 11.13
N ILE A 35 10.33 -9.14 11.74
CA ILE A 35 10.94 -9.05 13.08
C ILE A 35 12.16 -8.11 13.04
N VAL A 36 13.02 -8.24 12.03
CA VAL A 36 14.19 -7.34 11.87
C VAL A 36 13.73 -5.88 11.69
N TYR A 37 12.70 -5.65 10.85
CA TYR A 37 12.08 -4.33 10.73
C TYR A 37 11.62 -3.82 12.10
N ARG A 38 10.90 -4.64 12.85
CA ARG A 38 10.36 -4.23 14.16
C ARG A 38 11.44 -3.90 15.16
N LEU A 39 12.52 -4.67 15.23
CA LEU A 39 13.66 -4.37 16.09
C LEU A 39 14.28 -3.01 15.77
N GLY A 40 14.46 -2.67 14.50
CA GLY A 40 15.01 -1.38 14.09
C GLY A 40 14.13 -0.18 14.43
N THR A 41 12.82 -0.36 14.63
CA THR A 41 11.92 0.73 15.09
C THR A 41 12.11 1.12 16.56
N TYR A 42 12.95 0.38 17.32
CA TYR A 42 13.29 0.67 18.72
C TYR A 42 14.69 1.23 18.90
N ILE A 43 15.52 1.24 17.86
CA ILE A 43 16.88 1.79 17.93
C ILE A 43 16.80 3.31 17.73
N PRO A 44 17.08 4.12 18.78
CA PRO A 44 16.98 5.58 18.66
C PRO A 44 18.12 6.15 17.82
N LEU A 45 17.90 7.34 17.28
CA LEU A 45 18.92 8.13 16.59
C LEU A 45 19.99 8.60 17.56
N PRO A 46 21.27 8.58 17.19
CA PRO A 46 22.34 9.10 18.02
C PRO A 46 22.22 10.63 18.19
N GLY A 47 22.49 11.13 19.40
CA GLY A 47 22.46 12.55 19.72
C GLY A 47 21.08 13.14 20.03
N ILE A 48 20.07 12.30 20.24
CA ILE A 48 18.71 12.70 20.64
C ILE A 48 18.37 12.09 21.99
N ASP A 49 17.69 12.88 22.85
CA ASP A 49 17.05 12.35 24.05
C ASP A 49 15.63 11.82 23.69
N PRO A 50 15.41 10.49 23.70
CA PRO A 50 14.12 9.91 23.34
C PRO A 50 12.99 10.34 24.28
N ALA A 51 13.28 10.58 25.57
CA ALA A 51 12.27 10.95 26.56
C ALA A 51 11.80 12.39 26.35
N ALA A 52 12.72 13.33 26.12
CA ALA A 52 12.40 14.71 25.82
C ALA A 52 11.61 14.81 24.51
N PHE A 53 12.01 14.07 23.47
CA PHE A 53 11.29 14.06 22.20
C PHE A 53 9.88 13.48 22.34
N ALA A 54 9.71 12.36 23.06
CA ALA A 54 8.40 11.77 23.30
C ALA A 54 7.44 12.71 24.06
N ALA A 55 7.96 13.48 25.01
CA ALA A 55 7.18 14.49 25.73
C ALA A 55 6.68 15.61 24.81
N HIS A 56 7.56 16.12 23.92
CA HIS A 56 7.18 17.11 22.91
C HIS A 56 6.19 16.54 21.88
N PHE A 57 6.41 15.32 21.43
CA PHE A 57 5.54 14.64 20.47
C PHE A 57 4.12 14.44 21.01
N ASN A 58 4.00 14.03 22.28
CA ASN A 58 2.69 13.84 22.94
C ASN A 58 1.95 15.15 23.16
N GLY A 59 2.64 16.27 23.30
CA GLY A 59 2.04 17.60 23.40
C GLY A 59 1.43 18.12 22.07
N GLN A 60 1.93 17.63 20.94
CA GLN A 60 1.47 18.01 19.59
C GLN A 60 0.55 16.95 18.96
N GLN A 61 -0.32 16.32 19.74
CA GLN A 61 -1.10 15.12 19.37
C GLN A 61 -2.07 15.25 18.18
N GLN A 62 -2.10 16.36 17.45
CA GLN A 62 -2.99 16.53 16.30
C GLN A 62 -2.19 16.90 15.06
N GLY A 63 -2.05 15.95 14.11
CA GLY A 63 -1.47 16.32 12.82
C GLY A 63 -0.96 15.16 11.96
N VAL A 64 -0.42 15.54 10.82
CA VAL A 64 0.21 14.67 9.82
C VAL A 64 1.33 13.81 10.43
N LEU A 65 2.04 14.31 11.44
CA LEU A 65 3.13 13.62 12.12
C LEU A 65 2.66 12.35 12.85
N GLN A 66 1.45 12.34 13.39
CA GLN A 66 0.87 11.16 14.04
C GLN A 66 0.43 10.11 13.04
N MET A 67 -0.12 10.51 11.89
CA MET A 67 -0.40 9.60 10.79
C MET A 67 0.91 8.92 10.29
N PHE A 68 1.99 9.69 10.22
CA PHE A 68 3.32 9.19 9.90
C PHE A 68 3.83 8.19 10.91
N ASN A 69 3.68 8.50 12.20
CA ASN A 69 4.07 7.63 13.29
C ASN A 69 3.33 6.29 13.25
N MET A 70 2.07 6.30 12.83
CA MET A 70 1.28 5.08 12.68
C MET A 70 1.82 4.20 11.54
N PHE A 71 2.12 4.77 10.37
CA PHE A 71 2.73 4.03 9.25
C PHE A 71 4.14 3.53 9.60
N ALA A 72 4.88 4.28 10.39
CA ALA A 72 6.22 3.90 10.86
C ALA A 72 6.20 2.96 12.08
N GLY A 73 5.03 2.54 12.56
CA GLY A 73 4.91 1.62 13.70
C GLY A 73 5.44 2.19 15.02
N GLY A 74 5.30 3.50 15.23
CA GLY A 74 5.80 4.20 16.40
C GLY A 74 7.28 4.60 16.32
N ALA A 75 7.95 4.40 15.19
CA ALA A 75 9.35 4.77 15.02
C ALA A 75 9.58 6.28 15.06
N VAL A 76 8.60 7.08 14.60
CA VAL A 76 8.69 8.56 14.64
C VAL A 76 8.63 9.06 16.08
N GLN A 77 7.71 8.57 16.90
CA GLN A 77 7.58 8.97 18.31
C GLN A 77 8.83 8.66 19.12
N ARG A 78 9.56 7.60 18.77
CA ARG A 78 10.83 7.20 19.41
C ARG A 78 12.04 7.79 18.72
N MET A 79 11.83 8.49 17.63
CA MET A 79 12.87 8.99 16.73
C MET A 79 13.92 7.92 16.42
N ALA A 80 13.42 6.78 15.95
CA ALA A 80 14.24 5.62 15.62
C ALA A 80 14.91 5.77 14.25
N ILE A 81 15.89 4.92 13.97
CA ILE A 81 16.61 4.89 12.68
C ILE A 81 15.68 4.66 11.48
N PHE A 82 14.51 4.04 11.70
CA PHE A 82 13.47 3.82 10.68
C PHE A 82 12.33 4.85 10.75
N ALA A 83 12.58 6.05 11.31
CA ALA A 83 11.56 7.08 11.41
C ALA A 83 10.98 7.51 10.05
N LEU A 84 11.77 7.57 8.98
CA LEU A 84 11.30 7.83 7.61
C LEU A 84 10.54 6.65 6.99
N ASN A 85 10.65 5.45 7.58
CA ASN A 85 10.07 4.22 7.05
C ASN A 85 10.46 4.00 5.56
N ILE A 86 9.59 3.38 4.77
CA ILE A 86 9.76 3.15 3.32
C ILE A 86 9.15 4.27 2.46
N MET A 87 8.64 5.35 3.09
CA MET A 87 7.94 6.44 2.40
C MET A 87 8.76 7.13 1.31
N PRO A 88 10.07 7.46 1.49
CA PRO A 88 10.88 8.05 0.42
C PRO A 88 10.96 7.17 -0.82
N TYR A 89 11.02 5.85 -0.64
CA TYR A 89 11.02 4.89 -1.75
C TYR A 89 9.68 4.88 -2.49
N ILE A 90 8.56 4.93 -1.78
CA ILE A 90 7.24 5.00 -2.39
C ILE A 90 7.12 6.29 -3.22
N SER A 91 7.50 7.43 -2.65
CA SER A 91 7.49 8.72 -3.37
C SER A 91 8.36 8.67 -4.61
N ALA A 92 9.56 8.11 -4.52
CA ALA A 92 10.47 7.92 -5.67
C ALA A 92 9.85 7.01 -6.74
N SER A 93 9.24 5.91 -6.34
CA SER A 93 8.57 4.98 -7.25
C SER A 93 7.41 5.64 -8.00
N ILE A 94 6.63 6.47 -7.31
CA ILE A 94 5.55 7.27 -7.92
C ILE A 94 6.11 8.21 -8.98
N ILE A 95 7.13 9.00 -8.59
CA ILE A 95 7.73 9.98 -9.49
C ILE A 95 8.28 9.29 -10.75
N VAL A 96 8.99 8.18 -10.60
CA VAL A 96 9.49 7.42 -11.74
C VAL A 96 8.36 6.88 -12.61
N GLN A 97 7.27 6.36 -12.01
CA GLN A 97 6.10 5.90 -12.76
C GLN A 97 5.39 7.04 -13.51
N LEU A 98 5.25 8.22 -12.87
CA LEU A 98 4.74 9.42 -13.55
C LEU A 98 5.64 9.84 -14.70
N MET A 99 6.95 9.82 -14.51
CA MET A 99 7.90 10.18 -15.55
C MET A 99 7.88 9.21 -16.74
N THR A 100 7.53 7.94 -16.55
CA THR A 100 7.39 6.98 -17.66
C THR A 100 6.23 7.31 -18.60
N SER A 101 5.20 8.02 -18.13
CA SER A 101 4.08 8.47 -18.97
C SER A 101 4.36 9.79 -19.70
N VAL A 102 5.36 10.56 -19.24
CA VAL A 102 5.68 11.89 -19.79
C VAL A 102 6.91 11.84 -20.69
N ILE A 103 7.91 11.01 -20.34
CA ILE A 103 9.21 10.96 -21.03
C ILE A 103 9.24 9.76 -21.98
N PRO A 104 9.30 9.97 -23.32
CA PRO A 104 9.27 8.88 -24.31
C PRO A 104 10.39 7.85 -24.17
N SER A 105 11.59 8.26 -23.71
CA SER A 105 12.70 7.34 -23.47
C SER A 105 12.43 6.35 -22.33
N LEU A 106 11.73 6.78 -21.27
CA LEU A 106 11.34 5.91 -20.17
C LEU A 106 10.17 5.00 -20.55
N GLU A 107 9.28 5.45 -21.42
CA GLU A 107 8.20 4.62 -21.98
C GLU A 107 8.78 3.47 -22.83
N GLN A 108 9.82 3.74 -23.63
CA GLN A 108 10.53 2.70 -24.39
C GLN A 108 11.17 1.67 -23.47
N LEU A 109 11.86 2.11 -22.40
CA LEU A 109 12.40 1.20 -21.38
C LEU A 109 11.32 0.32 -20.74
N LYS A 110 10.12 0.85 -20.49
CA LYS A 110 9.01 0.05 -19.99
C LYS A 110 8.60 -1.07 -20.97
N LYS A 111 8.68 -0.82 -22.28
CA LYS A 111 8.37 -1.80 -23.34
C LYS A 111 9.45 -2.86 -23.53
N GLU A 112 10.68 -2.64 -23.08
CA GLU A 112 11.79 -3.60 -23.13
C GLU A 112 11.65 -4.78 -22.15
N GLY A 113 10.61 -4.82 -21.33
CA GLY A 113 10.31 -5.93 -20.43
C GLY A 113 11.20 -5.97 -19.19
N GLU A 114 11.84 -7.13 -18.89
CA GLU A 114 12.61 -7.30 -17.64
C GLU A 114 13.87 -6.44 -17.55
N GLN A 115 14.55 -6.19 -18.68
CA GLN A 115 15.76 -5.34 -18.69
C GLN A 115 15.40 -3.89 -18.38
N GLY A 116 14.36 -3.37 -19.02
CA GLY A 116 13.87 -2.02 -18.75
C GLY A 116 13.39 -1.84 -17.29
N ARG A 117 12.71 -2.86 -16.73
CA ARG A 117 12.32 -2.84 -15.31
C ARG A 117 13.51 -2.74 -14.36
N LYS A 118 14.62 -3.42 -14.63
CA LYS A 118 15.85 -3.32 -13.81
C LYS A 118 16.41 -1.91 -13.81
N VAL A 119 16.46 -1.27 -14.98
CA VAL A 119 16.94 0.12 -15.11
C VAL A 119 16.00 1.09 -14.39
N MET A 120 14.68 0.93 -14.53
CA MET A 120 13.70 1.76 -13.81
C MET A 120 13.83 1.61 -12.30
N ASN A 121 14.05 0.39 -11.80
CA ASN A 121 14.27 0.15 -10.38
C ASN A 121 15.57 0.84 -9.89
N GLN A 122 16.64 0.90 -10.71
CA GLN A 122 17.83 1.65 -10.36
C GLN A 122 17.56 3.16 -10.26
N TYR A 123 16.82 3.74 -11.19
CA TYR A 123 16.41 5.16 -11.11
C TYR A 123 15.58 5.44 -9.86
N THR A 124 14.67 4.53 -9.53
CA THR A 124 13.88 4.63 -8.29
C THR A 124 14.79 4.63 -7.05
N ARG A 125 15.80 3.76 -6.99
CA ARG A 125 16.76 3.72 -5.88
C ARG A 125 17.57 5.02 -5.77
N TYR A 126 18.08 5.56 -6.86
CA TYR A 126 18.82 6.83 -6.84
C TYR A 126 17.93 7.98 -6.38
N LEU A 127 16.71 8.06 -6.90
CA LEU A 127 15.76 9.09 -6.49
C LEU A 127 15.35 8.93 -5.02
N THR A 128 15.25 7.70 -4.52
CA THR A 128 15.00 7.42 -3.09
C THR A 128 16.10 8.00 -2.21
N VAL A 129 17.38 7.86 -2.61
CA VAL A 129 18.52 8.44 -1.86
C VAL A 129 18.37 9.95 -1.76
N VAL A 130 18.07 10.63 -2.88
CA VAL A 130 17.92 12.09 -2.92
C VAL A 130 16.75 12.55 -2.04
N ILE A 131 15.59 11.92 -2.19
CA ILE A 131 14.39 12.29 -1.39
C ILE A 131 14.61 12.00 0.10
N ALA A 132 15.20 10.85 0.43
CA ALA A 132 15.49 10.49 1.83
C ALA A 132 16.50 11.45 2.46
N ALA A 133 17.55 11.86 1.75
CA ALA A 133 18.52 12.84 2.23
C ALA A 133 17.87 14.20 2.49
N PHE A 134 17.02 14.67 1.57
CA PHE A 134 16.30 15.93 1.73
C PHE A 134 15.33 15.91 2.91
N GLN A 135 14.55 14.84 3.05
CA GLN A 135 13.62 14.67 4.18
C GLN A 135 14.36 14.54 5.52
N ALA A 136 15.44 13.75 5.55
CA ALA A 136 16.27 13.59 6.74
C ALA A 136 16.91 14.91 7.19
N TYR A 137 17.37 15.73 6.24
CA TYR A 137 17.90 17.06 6.54
C TYR A 137 16.81 17.99 7.12
N GLY A 138 15.61 17.97 6.53
CA GLY A 138 14.48 18.73 7.06
C GLY A 138 14.13 18.31 8.50
N ILE A 139 14.13 17.00 8.80
CA ILE A 139 13.91 16.51 10.16
C ILE A 139 15.04 16.94 11.11
N ALA A 140 16.31 16.85 10.70
CA ALA A 140 17.45 17.25 11.52
C ALA A 140 17.36 18.73 11.94
N VAL A 141 17.07 19.62 10.97
CA VAL A 141 16.89 21.06 11.24
C VAL A 141 15.68 21.30 12.15
N GLY A 142 14.58 20.56 11.93
CA GLY A 142 13.38 20.68 12.76
C GLY A 142 13.59 20.22 14.21
N LEU A 143 14.42 19.20 14.43
CA LEU A 143 14.78 18.73 15.77
C LEU A 143 15.68 19.71 16.52
N GLU A 144 16.63 20.34 15.83
CA GLU A 144 17.48 21.40 16.44
C GLU A 144 16.67 22.61 16.89
N GLY A 145 15.55 22.90 16.24
CA GLY A 145 14.64 23.99 16.63
C GLY A 145 13.84 23.71 17.91
N GLN A 146 13.85 22.47 18.42
CA GLN A 146 13.14 22.08 19.64
C GLN A 146 14.11 22.11 20.86
N ALA A 147 13.70 22.83 21.92
CA ALA A 147 14.51 22.94 23.12
C ALA A 147 14.68 21.58 23.81
N ASN A 148 15.92 21.28 24.24
CA ASN A 148 16.31 20.09 25.02
C ASN A 148 16.10 18.72 24.35
N VAL A 149 15.84 18.67 23.05
CA VAL A 149 15.70 17.40 22.32
C VAL A 149 17.03 16.90 21.78
N VAL A 150 17.89 17.81 21.33
CA VAL A 150 19.22 17.48 20.77
C VAL A 150 20.28 17.78 21.83
N THR A 151 21.15 16.79 22.10
CA THR A 151 22.22 16.90 23.10
C THR A 151 23.25 17.95 22.68
N ASP A 152 23.74 17.87 21.43
CA ASP A 152 24.74 18.78 20.87
C ASP A 152 24.28 19.28 19.50
N PRO A 153 23.59 20.44 19.39
CA PRO A 153 23.15 20.98 18.10
C PRO A 153 24.37 21.44 17.28
N GLY A 154 24.38 21.10 15.99
CA GLY A 154 25.46 21.49 15.09
C GLY A 154 25.57 20.64 13.82
N TRP A 155 26.54 20.99 12.98
CA TRP A 155 26.75 20.28 11.71
C TRP A 155 26.98 18.78 11.85
N PHE A 156 27.65 18.36 12.93
CA PHE A 156 27.90 16.94 13.19
C PHE A 156 26.59 16.19 13.42
N PHE A 157 25.67 16.75 14.23
CA PHE A 157 24.35 16.18 14.45
C PHE A 157 23.55 16.08 13.16
N ARG A 158 23.52 17.14 12.32
CA ARG A 158 22.80 17.13 11.04
C ARG A 158 23.31 16.04 10.10
N ILE A 159 24.63 15.95 9.92
CA ILE A 159 25.25 14.94 9.06
C ILE A 159 24.97 13.53 9.59
N SER A 160 25.15 13.30 10.88
CA SER A 160 24.91 12.01 11.54
C SER A 160 23.44 11.59 11.38
N THR A 161 22.49 12.49 11.62
CA THR A 161 21.05 12.24 11.46
C THR A 161 20.69 11.93 10.01
N VAL A 162 21.19 12.70 9.05
CA VAL A 162 20.94 12.48 7.62
C VAL A 162 21.47 11.11 7.20
N LEU A 163 22.69 10.77 7.54
CA LEU A 163 23.29 9.48 7.19
C LEU A 163 22.55 8.31 7.83
N THR A 164 22.14 8.45 9.08
CA THR A 164 21.44 7.38 9.81
C THR A 164 20.04 7.15 9.28
N LEU A 165 19.25 8.19 9.08
CA LEU A 165 17.89 8.09 8.52
C LEU A 165 17.88 7.62 7.07
N MET A 166 18.81 8.12 6.25
CA MET A 166 18.99 7.67 4.88
C MET A 166 19.41 6.19 4.83
N GLY A 167 20.37 5.79 5.66
CA GLY A 167 20.80 4.40 5.79
C GLY A 167 19.66 3.48 6.21
N GLY A 168 18.85 3.91 7.19
CA GLY A 168 17.65 3.20 7.62
C GLY A 168 16.62 3.00 6.49
N THR A 169 16.34 4.04 5.73
CA THR A 169 15.43 3.97 4.57
C THR A 169 15.95 3.05 3.48
N LEU A 170 17.24 3.12 3.15
CA LEU A 170 17.86 2.26 2.15
C LEU A 170 17.87 0.79 2.59
N PHE A 171 18.10 0.54 3.88
CA PHE A 171 18.00 -0.80 4.44
C PHE A 171 16.58 -1.34 4.33
N LEU A 172 15.54 -0.54 4.65
CA LEU A 172 14.15 -0.95 4.52
C LEU A 172 13.74 -1.18 3.06
N MET A 173 14.23 -0.36 2.14
CA MET A 173 14.04 -0.57 0.71
C MET A 173 14.62 -1.93 0.28
N TRP A 174 15.87 -2.22 0.64
CA TRP A 174 16.52 -3.50 0.36
C TRP A 174 15.77 -4.67 1.01
N LEU A 175 15.33 -4.52 2.27
CA LEU A 175 14.56 -5.54 2.98
C LEU A 175 13.23 -5.82 2.27
N GLY A 176 12.52 -4.78 1.82
CA GLY A 176 11.29 -4.89 1.04
C GLY A 176 11.49 -5.64 -0.29
N GLU A 177 12.59 -5.36 -1.00
CA GLU A 177 12.96 -6.09 -2.20
C GLU A 177 13.29 -7.58 -1.93
N GLN A 178 13.97 -7.87 -0.81
CA GLN A 178 14.24 -9.26 -0.39
C GLN A 178 12.95 -10.01 -0.04
N ILE A 179 12.00 -9.37 0.66
CA ILE A 179 10.69 -9.97 0.95
C ILE A 179 9.95 -10.27 -0.36
N THR A 180 9.93 -9.34 -1.29
CA THR A 180 9.23 -9.52 -2.59
C THR A 180 9.86 -10.64 -3.42
N SER A 181 11.18 -10.80 -3.41
CA SER A 181 11.88 -11.80 -4.23
C SER A 181 11.91 -13.19 -3.59
N ARG A 182 12.11 -13.28 -2.28
CA ARG A 182 12.33 -14.55 -1.54
C ARG A 182 11.21 -14.91 -0.58
N GLY A 183 10.35 -13.97 -0.26
CA GLY A 183 9.23 -14.15 0.67
C GLY A 183 7.90 -14.37 -0.03
N VAL A 184 6.84 -13.95 0.63
CA VAL A 184 5.46 -13.94 0.14
C VAL A 184 4.90 -12.53 0.30
N GLY A 185 4.20 -12.03 -0.70
CA GLY A 185 3.61 -10.70 -0.69
C GLY A 185 4.51 -9.63 -1.30
N ASN A 186 3.99 -8.41 -1.37
CA ASN A 186 4.76 -7.23 -1.73
C ASN A 186 5.49 -6.69 -0.50
N GLY A 187 6.82 -6.71 -0.50
CA GLY A 187 7.63 -6.37 0.66
C GLY A 187 7.43 -4.95 1.18
N SER A 188 7.28 -3.95 0.29
CA SER A 188 7.00 -2.57 0.71
C SER A 188 5.64 -2.43 1.40
N SER A 189 4.61 -3.07 0.85
CA SER A 189 3.27 -3.08 1.45
C SER A 189 3.25 -3.81 2.79
N LEU A 190 4.01 -4.91 2.92
CA LEU A 190 4.11 -5.67 4.17
C LEU A 190 4.85 -4.92 5.28
N ILE A 191 5.85 -4.11 4.95
CA ILE A 191 6.53 -3.24 5.92
C ILE A 191 5.56 -2.18 6.48
N ILE A 192 4.77 -1.53 5.62
CA ILE A 192 3.74 -0.58 6.05
C ILE A 192 2.67 -1.28 6.89
N PHE A 193 2.20 -2.43 6.43
CA PHE A 193 1.24 -3.27 7.16
C PHE A 193 1.75 -3.62 8.56
N ALA A 194 2.99 -4.06 8.69
CA ALA A 194 3.59 -4.40 9.98
C ALA A 194 3.69 -3.18 10.92
N GLY A 195 3.97 -1.99 10.37
CA GLY A 195 3.93 -0.74 11.11
C GLY A 195 2.55 -0.44 11.68
N ILE A 196 1.52 -0.53 10.83
CA ILE A 196 0.12 -0.25 11.22
C ILE A 196 -0.36 -1.27 12.26
N VAL A 197 -0.18 -2.56 12.00
CA VAL A 197 -0.62 -3.64 12.91
C VAL A 197 0.06 -3.54 14.27
N ALA A 198 1.31 -3.12 14.32
CA ALA A 198 2.04 -2.93 15.57
C ALA A 198 1.48 -1.82 16.47
N ALA A 199 0.73 -0.87 15.92
CA ALA A 199 0.05 0.17 16.67
C ALA A 199 -1.32 -0.28 17.24
N PHE A 200 -1.91 -1.36 16.74
CA PHE A 200 -3.22 -1.83 17.15
C PHE A 200 -3.34 -2.18 18.65
N PRO A 201 -2.42 -2.97 19.24
CA PRO A 201 -2.54 -3.31 20.66
C PRO A 201 -2.56 -2.09 21.57
N SER A 202 -1.70 -1.10 21.32
CA SER A 202 -1.64 0.13 22.11
C SER A 202 -2.89 1.01 21.91
N ALA A 203 -3.42 1.08 20.69
CA ALA A 203 -4.65 1.82 20.41
C ALA A 203 -5.86 1.20 21.10
N ILE A 204 -5.98 -0.12 21.10
CA ILE A 204 -7.05 -0.85 21.82
C ILE A 204 -6.91 -0.62 23.33
N ALA A 205 -5.70 -0.77 23.90
CA ALA A 205 -5.45 -0.55 25.32
C ALA A 205 -5.83 0.86 25.76
N ASN A 206 -5.43 1.89 25.00
CA ASN A 206 -5.76 3.28 25.29
C ASN A 206 -7.28 3.53 25.23
N THR A 207 -7.97 2.93 24.28
CA THR A 207 -9.44 3.08 24.16
C THR A 207 -10.17 2.43 25.35
N LEU A 208 -9.73 1.25 25.77
CA LEU A 208 -10.29 0.56 26.94
C LEU A 208 -10.02 1.35 28.23
N GLU A 209 -8.83 1.97 28.34
CA GLU A 209 -8.50 2.80 29.52
C GLU A 209 -9.37 4.07 29.57
N LEU A 210 -9.61 4.75 28.42
CA LEU A 210 -10.53 5.86 28.34
C LEU A 210 -11.98 5.49 28.67
N ALA A 211 -12.42 4.29 28.27
CA ALA A 211 -13.72 3.76 28.64
C ALA A 211 -13.79 3.48 30.15
N ARG A 212 -12.71 2.95 30.76
CA ARG A 212 -12.62 2.69 32.20
C ARG A 212 -12.62 3.97 33.02
N GLN A 213 -12.00 5.05 32.51
CA GLN A 213 -12.01 6.38 33.15
C GLN A 213 -13.34 7.13 32.99
N GLY A 214 -14.32 6.56 32.26
CA GLY A 214 -15.62 7.16 32.03
C GLY A 214 -15.63 8.30 30.98
N ALA A 215 -14.51 8.51 30.29
CA ALA A 215 -14.42 9.49 29.20
C ALA A 215 -15.21 9.06 27.95
N ILE A 216 -15.38 7.76 27.76
CA ILE A 216 -16.17 7.16 26.67
C ILE A 216 -17.25 6.26 27.27
N SER A 217 -18.52 6.47 26.89
CA SER A 217 -19.60 5.61 27.37
C SER A 217 -19.48 4.20 26.75
N PRO A 218 -19.89 3.13 27.46
CA PRO A 218 -19.86 1.76 26.94
C PRO A 218 -20.65 1.59 25.63
N LEU A 219 -21.70 2.39 25.44
CA LEU A 219 -22.49 2.40 24.20
C LEU A 219 -21.70 2.89 23.00
N VAL A 220 -20.88 3.95 23.19
CA VAL A 220 -19.99 4.47 22.14
C VAL A 220 -18.89 3.46 21.80
N LEU A 221 -18.34 2.77 22.79
CA LEU A 221 -17.37 1.69 22.58
C LEU A 221 -17.95 0.56 21.72
N LEU A 222 -19.17 0.12 22.04
CA LEU A 222 -19.89 -0.89 21.24
C LEU A 222 -20.14 -0.37 19.82
N GLY A 223 -20.55 0.89 19.67
CA GLY A 223 -20.75 1.55 18.38
C GLY A 223 -19.47 1.57 17.53
N LEU A 224 -18.33 1.89 18.13
CA LEU A 224 -17.02 1.86 17.46
C LEU A 224 -16.64 0.46 16.98
N LEU A 225 -16.89 -0.57 17.78
CA LEU A 225 -16.62 -1.96 17.41
C LEU A 225 -17.51 -2.42 16.24
N VAL A 226 -18.79 -2.11 16.27
CA VAL A 226 -19.73 -2.42 15.18
C VAL A 226 -19.34 -1.67 13.92
N MET A 227 -19.00 -0.38 14.04
CA MET A 227 -18.58 0.45 12.92
C MET A 227 -17.29 -0.07 12.29
N SER A 228 -16.24 -0.39 13.07
CA SER A 228 -14.98 -0.90 12.55
C SER A 228 -15.16 -2.24 11.83
N THR A 229 -15.98 -3.14 12.40
CA THR A 229 -16.33 -4.43 11.78
C THR A 229 -17.09 -4.23 10.47
N SER A 230 -18.04 -3.29 10.43
CA SER A 230 -18.80 -2.96 9.21
C SER A 230 -17.91 -2.36 8.12
N VAL A 231 -16.98 -1.48 8.48
CA VAL A 231 -16.01 -0.89 7.55
C VAL A 231 -15.11 -1.98 6.97
N VAL A 232 -14.58 -2.88 7.80
CA VAL A 232 -13.76 -4.01 7.32
C VAL A 232 -14.55 -4.91 6.38
N ALA A 233 -15.79 -5.27 6.73
CA ALA A 233 -16.65 -6.08 5.88
C ALA A 233 -16.95 -5.40 4.54
N PHE A 234 -17.19 -4.09 4.56
CA PHE A 234 -17.42 -3.29 3.35
C PHE A 234 -16.16 -3.22 2.47
N ILE A 235 -14.98 -3.04 3.06
CA ILE A 235 -13.70 -3.05 2.33
C ILE A 235 -13.49 -4.42 1.65
N VAL A 236 -13.67 -5.52 2.39
CA VAL A 236 -13.53 -6.89 1.84
C VAL A 236 -14.52 -7.12 0.69
N PHE A 237 -15.75 -6.65 0.84
CA PHE A 237 -16.76 -6.77 -0.21
C PHE A 237 -16.36 -6.02 -1.49
N MET A 238 -15.92 -4.76 -1.36
CA MET A 238 -15.52 -3.92 -2.49
C MET A 238 -14.24 -4.40 -3.17
N GLU A 239 -13.25 -4.86 -2.40
CA GLU A 239 -11.98 -5.40 -2.94
C GLU A 239 -12.18 -6.73 -3.69
N ARG A 240 -13.20 -7.52 -3.31
CA ARG A 240 -13.56 -8.76 -4.02
C ARG A 240 -14.51 -8.53 -5.19
N ALA A 241 -15.15 -7.38 -5.26
CA ALA A 241 -16.09 -7.05 -6.32
C ALA A 241 -15.36 -6.91 -7.66
N GLN A 242 -15.87 -7.60 -8.68
CA GLN A 242 -15.31 -7.61 -10.02
C GLN A 242 -16.40 -7.63 -11.08
N ARG A 243 -16.19 -6.89 -12.15
CA ARG A 243 -17.00 -6.98 -13.38
C ARG A 243 -16.42 -8.09 -14.27
N ARG A 244 -17.20 -9.13 -14.53
CA ARG A 244 -16.79 -10.23 -15.40
C ARG A 244 -17.27 -9.96 -16.82
N LEU A 245 -16.35 -9.77 -17.76
CA LEU A 245 -16.65 -9.68 -19.20
C LEU A 245 -16.59 -11.07 -19.82
N LEU A 246 -17.63 -11.47 -20.53
CA LEU A 246 -17.69 -12.76 -21.19
C LEU A 246 -16.77 -12.75 -22.42
N ILE A 247 -15.88 -13.72 -22.51
CA ILE A 247 -15.03 -13.95 -23.68
C ILE A 247 -15.39 -15.32 -24.24
N THR A 248 -15.61 -15.37 -25.54
CA THR A 248 -15.92 -16.59 -26.24
C THR A 248 -14.77 -16.93 -27.19
N TYR A 249 -14.30 -18.18 -27.12
CA TYR A 249 -13.33 -18.73 -28.07
C TYR A 249 -14.08 -19.57 -29.10
N PRO A 250 -13.86 -19.36 -30.43
CA PRO A 250 -14.54 -20.11 -31.45
C PRO A 250 -14.14 -21.60 -31.40
N LYS A 251 -15.05 -22.43 -31.85
CA LYS A 251 -14.78 -23.87 -32.04
C LYS A 251 -13.64 -24.03 -33.04
N ARG A 252 -12.63 -24.83 -32.67
CA ARG A 252 -11.51 -25.18 -33.59
C ARG A 252 -11.66 -26.62 -34.01
N GLN A 253 -11.63 -26.84 -35.31
CA GLN A 253 -11.55 -28.20 -35.90
C GLN A 253 -10.07 -28.46 -36.23
N GLN A 254 -9.52 -29.50 -35.65
CA GLN A 254 -8.18 -29.98 -35.96
C GLN A 254 -8.26 -31.43 -36.42
N GLY A 255 -8.21 -31.60 -37.74
CA GLY A 255 -8.49 -32.92 -38.37
C GLY A 255 -9.94 -33.34 -38.17
N ASN A 256 -10.15 -34.56 -37.70
CA ASN A 256 -11.49 -35.15 -37.46
C ASN A 256 -12.04 -34.86 -36.05
N ARG A 257 -11.33 -34.10 -35.22
CA ARG A 257 -11.75 -33.72 -33.86
C ARG A 257 -12.21 -32.27 -33.80
N ILE A 258 -13.44 -32.07 -33.33
CA ILE A 258 -14.00 -30.75 -33.04
C ILE A 258 -13.78 -30.46 -31.56
N TYR A 259 -12.99 -29.44 -31.27
CA TYR A 259 -12.86 -28.90 -29.90
C TYR A 259 -14.00 -27.92 -29.69
N GLU A 260 -14.82 -28.15 -28.67
CA GLU A 260 -15.89 -27.22 -28.31
C GLU A 260 -15.30 -25.85 -27.91
N GLY A 261 -15.96 -24.78 -28.34
CA GLY A 261 -15.60 -23.43 -27.97
C GLY A 261 -15.71 -23.25 -26.45
N GLN A 262 -14.65 -22.76 -25.84
CA GLN A 262 -14.63 -22.47 -24.40
C GLN A 262 -15.08 -21.03 -24.17
N THR A 263 -15.95 -20.84 -23.19
CA THR A 263 -16.29 -19.52 -22.68
C THR A 263 -15.44 -19.24 -21.44
N SER A 264 -14.79 -18.10 -21.42
CA SER A 264 -14.00 -17.60 -20.30
C SER A 264 -14.50 -16.23 -19.88
N PHE A 265 -14.02 -15.73 -18.75
CA PHE A 265 -14.37 -14.40 -18.26
C PHE A 265 -13.11 -13.59 -18.03
N LEU A 266 -13.12 -12.34 -18.51
CA LEU A 266 -12.11 -11.34 -18.13
C LEU A 266 -12.59 -10.63 -16.86
N PRO A 267 -11.94 -10.87 -15.70
CA PRO A 267 -12.33 -10.20 -14.46
C PRO A 267 -11.71 -8.81 -14.41
N LEU A 268 -12.53 -7.77 -14.37
CA LEU A 268 -12.11 -6.40 -14.09
C LEU A 268 -12.47 -6.10 -12.63
N LYS A 269 -11.47 -5.94 -11.77
CA LYS A 269 -11.69 -5.56 -10.36
C LYS A 269 -12.31 -4.17 -10.27
N LEU A 270 -13.22 -3.95 -9.32
CA LEU A 270 -13.79 -2.63 -9.04
C LEU A 270 -12.70 -1.64 -8.64
N ASN A 271 -11.79 -2.09 -7.79
CA ASN A 271 -10.60 -1.36 -7.39
C ASN A 271 -9.37 -1.97 -8.06
N THR A 272 -9.11 -1.58 -9.32
CA THR A 272 -7.92 -2.04 -10.07
C THR A 272 -6.64 -1.42 -9.53
N SER A 273 -6.73 -0.21 -8.98
CA SER A 273 -5.61 0.53 -8.41
C SER A 273 -5.20 0.06 -7.01
N GLY A 274 -6.03 -0.72 -6.32
CA GLY A 274 -5.76 -1.22 -4.97
C GLY A 274 -5.65 -0.10 -3.93
N VAL A 275 -4.71 -0.25 -3.00
CA VAL A 275 -4.43 0.74 -1.91
C VAL A 275 -3.41 1.81 -2.30
N ILE A 276 -2.89 1.75 -3.51
CA ILE A 276 -1.80 2.61 -3.97
C ILE A 276 -2.21 4.09 -4.01
N PRO A 277 -3.40 4.49 -4.55
CA PRO A 277 -3.80 5.89 -4.63
C PRO A 277 -3.87 6.62 -3.28
N PRO A 278 -4.45 6.09 -2.21
CA PRO A 278 -4.42 6.71 -0.89
C PRO A 278 -3.02 6.88 -0.31
N ILE A 279 -2.14 5.88 -0.51
CA ILE A 279 -0.74 5.96 -0.07
C ILE A 279 -0.01 7.07 -0.82
N PHE A 280 -0.24 7.20 -2.12
CA PHE A 280 0.35 8.24 -2.94
C PHE A 280 -0.14 9.63 -2.55
N ALA A 281 -1.45 9.79 -2.38
CA ALA A 281 -2.05 11.05 -1.96
C ALA A 281 -1.49 11.50 -0.60
N SER A 282 -1.37 10.59 0.37
CA SER A 282 -0.81 10.90 1.69
C SER A 282 0.68 11.24 1.62
N SER A 283 1.46 10.50 0.84
CA SER A 283 2.90 10.77 0.67
C SER A 283 3.18 12.11 -0.01
N LEU A 284 2.37 12.48 -1.00
CA LEU A 284 2.50 13.75 -1.70
C LEU A 284 2.14 14.94 -0.78
N LEU A 285 1.08 14.80 0.03
CA LEU A 285 0.65 15.83 0.99
C LEU A 285 1.65 16.05 2.12
N LEU A 286 2.43 15.04 2.42
CA LEU A 286 3.38 15.08 3.51
C LEU A 286 4.52 16.07 3.28
N LEU A 287 5.04 16.18 2.07
CA LEU A 287 6.12 17.12 1.75
C LEU A 287 5.72 18.57 2.01
N PRO A 288 4.61 19.11 1.45
CA PRO A 288 4.18 20.47 1.71
C PRO A 288 3.83 20.74 3.18
N THR A 289 3.17 19.78 3.85
CA THR A 289 2.78 19.93 5.26
C THR A 289 3.98 19.95 6.19
N THR A 290 5.00 19.13 5.91
CA THR A 290 6.25 19.15 6.68
C THR A 290 6.97 20.48 6.51
N ILE A 291 7.12 20.98 5.29
CA ILE A 291 7.74 22.30 5.00
C ILE A 291 6.94 23.43 5.68
N ALA A 292 5.61 23.37 5.63
CA ALA A 292 4.75 24.37 6.23
C ALA A 292 4.86 24.42 7.76
N ASN A 293 4.94 23.26 8.43
CA ASN A 293 5.14 23.17 9.87
C ASN A 293 6.51 23.75 10.31
N PHE A 294 7.58 23.50 9.53
CA PHE A 294 8.89 24.10 9.80
C PHE A 294 8.91 25.62 9.59
N ALA A 295 8.21 26.11 8.56
CA ALA A 295 8.12 27.53 8.28
C ALA A 295 7.32 28.30 9.36
N GLN A 296 6.29 27.68 9.94
CA GLN A 296 5.48 28.26 11.01
C GLN A 296 6.30 28.47 12.29
N ASN A 297 7.18 27.53 12.63
CA ASN A 297 8.07 27.66 13.78
C ASN A 297 9.12 28.80 13.61
N ASN A 298 9.45 29.18 12.37
CA ASN A 298 10.43 30.21 12.06
C ASN A 298 9.80 31.59 11.78
N GLY A 299 8.50 31.79 12.06
CA GLY A 299 7.84 33.10 11.98
C GLY A 299 7.67 33.67 10.56
N SER A 300 7.81 32.87 9.53
CA SER A 300 7.63 33.31 8.14
C SER A 300 6.14 33.45 7.79
N SER A 301 5.63 34.65 7.89
CA SER A 301 4.31 35.05 7.41
C SER A 301 4.33 35.24 5.89
N GLY A 302 4.11 34.16 5.15
CA GLY A 302 4.06 34.17 3.69
C GLY A 302 3.14 33.06 3.16
N VAL A 303 3.30 32.73 1.89
CA VAL A 303 2.57 31.65 1.21
C VAL A 303 2.64 30.33 1.98
N LEU A 304 3.76 30.05 2.66
CA LEU A 304 3.97 28.86 3.48
C LEU A 304 3.08 28.86 4.74
N GLY A 305 2.89 30.00 5.40
CA GLY A 305 1.97 30.15 6.52
C GLY A 305 0.50 29.98 6.09
N PHE A 306 0.13 30.47 4.92
CA PHE A 306 -1.18 30.24 4.33
C PHE A 306 -1.41 28.75 4.05
N LEU A 307 -0.46 28.07 3.44
CA LEU A 307 -0.51 26.63 3.19
C LEU A 307 -0.64 25.81 4.48
N ALA A 308 0.14 26.17 5.53
CA ALA A 308 0.07 25.51 6.84
C ALA A 308 -1.31 25.67 7.49
N THR A 309 -1.92 26.85 7.35
CA THR A 309 -3.22 27.14 7.94
C THR A 309 -4.37 26.41 7.24
N TYR A 310 -4.34 26.30 5.92
CA TYR A 310 -5.43 25.71 5.14
C TYR A 310 -5.25 24.22 4.85
N LEU A 311 -4.02 23.73 4.75
CA LEU A 311 -3.69 22.30 4.57
C LEU A 311 -3.47 21.55 5.89
N GLY A 312 -3.77 22.18 7.02
CA GLY A 312 -3.75 21.51 8.31
C GLY A 312 -4.72 20.33 8.36
N HIS A 313 -4.30 19.26 9.02
CA HIS A 313 -5.09 18.04 9.21
C HIS A 313 -6.44 18.35 9.88
N GLY A 314 -7.53 17.72 9.41
CA GLY A 314 -8.89 17.97 9.91
C GLY A 314 -9.58 19.23 9.32
N ARG A 315 -8.92 19.99 8.45
CA ARG A 315 -9.55 21.13 7.76
C ARG A 315 -10.34 20.67 6.54
N PRO A 316 -11.49 21.30 6.22
CA PRO A 316 -12.28 20.95 5.04
C PRO A 316 -11.49 21.06 3.73
N ALA A 317 -10.61 22.05 3.61
CA ALA A 317 -9.75 22.21 2.42
C ALA A 317 -8.77 21.03 2.25
N TYR A 318 -8.17 20.54 3.34
CA TYR A 318 -7.34 19.35 3.33
C TYR A 318 -8.11 18.12 2.84
N MET A 319 -9.33 17.91 3.37
CA MET A 319 -10.17 16.76 3.01
C MET A 319 -10.54 16.77 1.53
N VAL A 320 -10.93 17.93 0.97
CA VAL A 320 -11.27 18.07 -0.44
C VAL A 320 -10.05 17.82 -1.33
N PHE A 321 -8.90 18.37 -0.97
CA PHE A 321 -7.68 18.19 -1.74
C PHE A 321 -7.18 16.75 -1.67
N TYR A 322 -7.25 16.12 -0.50
CA TYR A 322 -6.91 14.71 -0.32
C TYR A 322 -7.82 13.78 -1.13
N ALA A 323 -9.14 14.01 -1.10
CA ALA A 323 -10.09 13.28 -1.93
C ALA A 323 -9.80 13.45 -3.43
N GLY A 324 -9.53 14.68 -3.87
CA GLY A 324 -9.16 14.98 -5.26
C GLY A 324 -7.90 14.23 -5.71
N LEU A 325 -6.88 14.19 -4.86
CA LEU A 325 -5.65 13.42 -5.12
C LEU A 325 -5.91 11.92 -5.19
N ILE A 326 -6.73 11.37 -4.30
CA ILE A 326 -7.09 9.94 -4.34
C ILE A 326 -7.77 9.60 -5.66
N VAL A 327 -8.74 10.40 -6.08
CA VAL A 327 -9.44 10.21 -7.36
C VAL A 327 -8.47 10.32 -8.53
N PHE A 328 -7.64 11.37 -8.56
CA PHE A 328 -6.64 11.55 -9.60
C PHE A 328 -5.70 10.34 -9.71
N PHE A 329 -5.11 9.91 -8.61
CA PHE A 329 -4.21 8.77 -8.61
C PHE A 329 -4.90 7.44 -8.91
N ALA A 330 -6.18 7.27 -8.56
CA ALA A 330 -6.94 6.08 -8.91
C ALA A 330 -7.09 5.94 -10.43
N PHE A 331 -7.45 7.01 -11.14
CA PHE A 331 -7.51 7.02 -12.59
C PHE A 331 -6.15 6.85 -13.23
N PHE A 332 -5.17 7.61 -12.75
CA PHE A 332 -3.82 7.58 -13.27
C PHE A 332 -3.19 6.19 -13.16
N TYR A 333 -3.28 5.58 -11.98
CA TYR A 333 -2.70 4.26 -11.73
C TYR A 333 -3.42 3.16 -12.53
N THR A 334 -4.73 3.24 -12.64
CA THR A 334 -5.51 2.30 -13.44
C THR A 334 -5.08 2.36 -14.92
N ALA A 335 -4.86 3.55 -15.46
CA ALA A 335 -4.38 3.73 -16.84
C ALA A 335 -2.96 3.17 -17.08
N ILE A 336 -2.09 3.19 -16.06
CA ILE A 336 -0.73 2.64 -16.17
C ILE A 336 -0.72 1.11 -16.07
N VAL A 337 -1.54 0.55 -15.16
CA VAL A 337 -1.53 -0.88 -14.84
C VAL A 337 -2.27 -1.69 -15.89
N PHE A 338 -3.34 -1.16 -16.44
CA PHE A 338 -4.20 -1.85 -17.37
C PHE A 338 -4.21 -1.13 -18.72
N ASP A 339 -3.61 -1.75 -19.74
CA ASP A 339 -3.67 -1.28 -21.11
C ASP A 339 -4.80 -2.01 -21.88
N PRO A 340 -5.90 -1.29 -22.22
CA PRO A 340 -7.01 -1.86 -22.98
C PRO A 340 -6.62 -2.31 -24.38
N VAL A 341 -5.66 -1.62 -25.02
CA VAL A 341 -5.22 -1.91 -26.39
C VAL A 341 -4.43 -3.21 -26.43
N GLU A 342 -3.44 -3.35 -25.53
CA GLU A 342 -2.65 -4.58 -25.41
C GLU A 342 -3.54 -5.77 -25.06
N THR A 343 -4.50 -5.59 -24.16
CA THR A 343 -5.45 -6.63 -23.77
C THR A 343 -6.32 -7.07 -24.95
N ALA A 344 -6.85 -6.12 -25.74
CA ALA A 344 -7.65 -6.42 -26.92
C ALA A 344 -6.83 -7.15 -28.02
N ASP A 345 -5.58 -6.73 -28.23
CA ASP A 345 -4.68 -7.38 -29.18
C ASP A 345 -4.31 -8.80 -28.75
N ASN A 346 -4.07 -9.01 -27.46
CA ASN A 346 -3.81 -10.35 -26.91
C ASN A 346 -5.03 -11.26 -27.07
N LEU A 347 -6.24 -10.75 -26.80
CA LEU A 347 -7.48 -11.48 -27.07
C LEU A 347 -7.62 -11.85 -28.54
N LYS A 348 -7.35 -10.93 -29.47
CA LYS A 348 -7.39 -11.16 -30.91
C LYS A 348 -6.36 -12.21 -31.35
N LYS A 349 -5.11 -12.13 -30.84
CA LYS A 349 -4.06 -13.13 -31.14
C LYS A 349 -4.43 -14.53 -30.69
N HIS A 350 -5.10 -14.67 -29.56
CA HIS A 350 -5.57 -15.96 -29.06
C HIS A 350 -6.93 -16.41 -29.61
N GLY A 351 -7.54 -15.62 -30.50
CA GLY A 351 -8.83 -15.93 -31.13
C GLY A 351 -10.03 -15.75 -30.21
N GLY A 352 -9.87 -15.07 -29.07
CA GLY A 352 -10.97 -14.71 -28.17
C GLY A 352 -11.70 -13.45 -28.64
N PHE A 353 -12.99 -13.40 -28.48
CA PHE A 353 -13.81 -12.22 -28.79
C PHE A 353 -14.88 -11.99 -27.73
N ILE A 354 -15.30 -10.75 -27.58
CA ILE A 354 -16.43 -10.36 -26.72
C ILE A 354 -17.69 -10.44 -27.58
N PRO A 355 -18.74 -11.18 -27.19
CA PRO A 355 -19.97 -11.24 -27.94
C PRO A 355 -20.57 -9.86 -28.19
N GLY A 356 -20.90 -9.57 -29.45
CA GLY A 356 -21.46 -8.28 -29.86
C GLY A 356 -20.45 -7.16 -30.17
N VAL A 357 -19.12 -7.40 -29.98
CA VAL A 357 -18.09 -6.41 -30.26
C VAL A 357 -17.09 -6.97 -31.28
N ARG A 358 -16.72 -6.17 -32.30
CA ARG A 358 -15.69 -6.59 -33.28
C ARG A 358 -14.33 -6.69 -32.62
N PRO A 359 -13.57 -7.79 -32.86
CA PRO A 359 -12.20 -7.94 -32.33
C PRO A 359 -11.26 -6.83 -32.83
N GLY A 360 -10.38 -6.36 -31.95
CA GLY A 360 -9.41 -5.30 -32.23
C GLY A 360 -9.78 -3.99 -31.57
N GLU A 361 -9.65 -2.88 -32.28
CA GLU A 361 -9.80 -1.51 -31.72
C GLU A 361 -11.15 -1.26 -31.03
N ARG A 362 -12.25 -1.78 -31.59
CA ARG A 362 -13.59 -1.69 -30.95
C ARG A 362 -13.66 -2.42 -29.62
N THR A 363 -12.95 -3.54 -29.49
CA THR A 363 -12.84 -4.27 -28.23
C THR A 363 -12.03 -3.46 -27.20
N ALA A 364 -10.94 -2.80 -27.62
CA ALA A 364 -10.18 -1.91 -26.75
C ALA A 364 -11.04 -0.75 -26.23
N GLN A 365 -11.79 -0.07 -27.11
CA GLN A 365 -12.70 1.02 -26.74
C GLN A 365 -13.79 0.55 -25.77
N PHE A 366 -14.34 -0.63 -25.97
CA PHE A 366 -15.35 -1.21 -25.08
C PHE A 366 -14.78 -1.51 -23.69
N ILE A 367 -13.59 -2.13 -23.64
CA ILE A 367 -12.90 -2.43 -22.37
C ILE A 367 -12.56 -1.13 -21.64
N ASP A 368 -12.03 -0.12 -22.34
CA ASP A 368 -11.71 1.19 -21.77
C ASP A 368 -12.95 1.89 -21.20
N HIS A 369 -14.06 1.86 -21.93
CA HIS A 369 -15.32 2.43 -21.46
C HIS A 369 -15.83 1.74 -20.17
N VAL A 370 -15.74 0.42 -20.09
CA VAL A 370 -16.13 -0.33 -18.88
C VAL A 370 -15.15 -0.04 -17.74
N LEU A 371 -13.85 -0.04 -18.02
CA LEU A 371 -12.80 0.23 -17.04
C LEU A 371 -12.94 1.61 -16.41
N THR A 372 -13.16 2.64 -17.23
CA THR A 372 -13.36 4.02 -16.74
C THR A 372 -14.55 4.11 -15.79
N ARG A 373 -15.69 3.50 -16.10
CA ARG A 373 -16.86 3.49 -15.21
C ARG A 373 -16.63 2.74 -13.91
N VAL A 374 -15.95 1.61 -14.00
CA VAL A 374 -15.57 0.81 -12.82
C VAL A 374 -14.59 1.58 -11.94
N THR A 375 -13.64 2.30 -12.55
CA THR A 375 -12.66 3.14 -11.82
C THR A 375 -13.33 4.31 -11.11
N VAL A 376 -14.37 4.93 -11.67
CA VAL A 376 -15.15 5.97 -10.97
C VAL A 376 -15.74 5.44 -9.67
N LEU A 377 -16.36 4.25 -9.70
CA LEU A 377 -16.92 3.62 -8.50
C LEU A 377 -15.81 3.25 -7.49
N GLY A 378 -14.69 2.72 -7.98
CA GLY A 378 -13.52 2.40 -7.15
C GLY A 378 -12.91 3.65 -6.49
N ALA A 379 -12.75 4.74 -7.24
CA ALA A 379 -12.22 6.00 -6.72
C ALA A 379 -13.15 6.65 -5.67
N ALA A 380 -14.47 6.65 -5.94
CA ALA A 380 -15.46 7.12 -4.98
C ALA A 380 -15.46 6.30 -3.68
N TYR A 381 -15.35 4.99 -3.80
CA TYR A 381 -15.21 4.09 -2.66
C TYR A 381 -13.94 4.39 -1.86
N LEU A 382 -12.77 4.52 -2.50
CA LEU A 382 -11.50 4.83 -1.84
C LEU A 382 -11.58 6.18 -1.12
N ALA A 383 -12.10 7.22 -1.78
CA ALA A 383 -12.27 8.53 -1.18
C ALA A 383 -13.19 8.49 0.05
N LEU A 384 -14.32 7.77 -0.04
CA LEU A 384 -15.27 7.62 1.07
C LEU A 384 -14.61 6.93 2.27
N ILE A 385 -13.94 5.79 2.06
CA ILE A 385 -13.28 5.04 3.14
C ILE A 385 -12.16 5.84 3.80
N CYS A 386 -11.41 6.62 3.02
CA CYS A 386 -10.31 7.41 3.56
C CYS A 386 -10.77 8.66 4.31
N LEU A 387 -11.86 9.30 3.86
CA LEU A 387 -12.39 10.50 4.48
C LEU A 387 -13.29 10.23 5.70
N LEU A 388 -14.00 9.10 5.73
CA LEU A 388 -14.95 8.79 6.79
C LEU A 388 -14.34 8.86 8.21
N PRO A 389 -13.19 8.22 8.50
CA PRO A 389 -12.57 8.34 9.82
C PRO A 389 -12.03 9.74 10.11
N GLU A 390 -11.53 10.43 9.08
CA GLU A 390 -11.05 11.81 9.20
C GLU A 390 -12.16 12.75 9.68
N MET A 391 -13.35 12.60 9.10
CA MET A 391 -14.55 13.33 9.51
C MET A 391 -14.98 12.97 10.94
N LEU A 392 -14.89 11.70 11.31
CA LEU A 392 -15.25 11.25 12.66
C LEU A 392 -14.30 11.78 13.72
N ILE A 393 -12.99 11.76 13.45
CA ILE A 393 -11.98 12.30 14.37
C ILE A 393 -12.17 13.81 14.54
N SER A 394 -12.44 14.56 13.46
CA SER A 394 -12.64 15.99 13.51
C SER A 394 -13.89 16.43 14.28
N GLN A 395 -14.97 15.61 14.24
CA GLN A 395 -16.25 15.94 14.90
C GLN A 395 -16.36 15.42 16.33
N PHE A 396 -15.84 14.21 16.61
CA PHE A 396 -16.04 13.55 17.91
C PHE A 396 -14.78 13.58 18.80
N ALA A 397 -13.67 14.18 18.35
CA ALA A 397 -12.39 14.22 19.07
C ALA A 397 -11.98 12.85 19.66
N LEU A 398 -12.29 11.78 18.94
CA LEU A 398 -11.99 10.41 19.36
C LEU A 398 -10.47 10.22 19.31
N PRO A 399 -9.85 9.63 20.34
CA PRO A 399 -8.41 9.35 20.34
C PRO A 399 -8.06 8.17 19.41
N PHE A 400 -8.93 7.89 18.46
CA PHE A 400 -8.91 6.70 17.63
C PHE A 400 -8.30 7.01 16.26
N TYR A 401 -7.02 6.76 16.13
CA TYR A 401 -6.30 6.84 14.85
C TYR A 401 -6.45 5.57 13.98
N PHE A 402 -7.61 4.94 13.99
CA PHE A 402 -7.95 3.98 12.95
C PHE A 402 -8.44 4.74 11.70
N GLY A 403 -7.53 5.44 11.04
CA GLY A 403 -7.81 6.07 9.76
C GLY A 403 -8.27 5.04 8.75
N GLY A 404 -9.21 5.41 7.87
CA GLY A 404 -9.71 4.53 6.81
C GLY A 404 -8.60 4.01 5.91
N THR A 405 -7.56 4.80 5.69
CA THR A 405 -6.34 4.37 4.98
C THR A 405 -5.64 3.22 5.65
N SER A 406 -5.49 3.21 6.97
CA SER A 406 -4.81 2.12 7.68
C SER A 406 -5.61 0.82 7.65
N LEU A 407 -6.93 0.87 7.87
CA LEU A 407 -7.80 -0.30 7.74
C LEU A 407 -7.81 -0.82 6.30
N LEU A 408 -7.90 0.07 5.32
CA LEU A 408 -7.87 -0.28 3.92
C LEU A 408 -6.55 -1.00 3.56
N ILE A 409 -5.40 -0.46 4.00
CA ILE A 409 -4.08 -1.06 3.76
C ILE A 409 -4.00 -2.44 4.42
N VAL A 410 -4.42 -2.56 5.68
CA VAL A 410 -4.37 -3.82 6.42
C VAL A 410 -5.21 -4.90 5.71
N VAL A 411 -6.44 -4.58 5.33
CA VAL A 411 -7.33 -5.55 4.67
C VAL A 411 -6.79 -5.93 3.29
N SER A 412 -6.42 -4.96 2.45
CA SER A 412 -5.97 -5.25 1.08
C SER A 412 -4.64 -6.00 1.05
N VAL A 413 -3.66 -5.60 1.87
CA VAL A 413 -2.36 -6.30 1.94
C VAL A 413 -2.55 -7.73 2.45
N THR A 414 -3.44 -7.94 3.43
CA THR A 414 -3.78 -9.29 3.89
C THR A 414 -4.41 -10.11 2.78
N MET A 415 -5.38 -9.55 2.04
CA MET A 415 -6.04 -10.24 0.93
C MET A 415 -5.07 -10.59 -0.20
N ASP A 416 -4.20 -9.65 -0.59
CA ASP A 416 -3.20 -9.89 -1.63
C ASP A 416 -2.18 -10.95 -1.20
N THR A 417 -1.73 -10.92 0.06
CA THR A 417 -0.81 -11.93 0.60
C THR A 417 -1.45 -13.32 0.64
N VAL A 418 -2.71 -13.40 1.10
CA VAL A 418 -3.47 -14.66 1.09
C VAL A 418 -3.68 -15.18 -0.34
N ALA A 419 -4.00 -14.31 -1.30
CA ALA A 419 -4.15 -14.68 -2.69
C ALA A 419 -2.85 -15.25 -3.29
N GLN A 420 -1.69 -14.65 -2.97
CA GLN A 420 -0.38 -15.16 -3.40
C GLN A 420 -0.06 -16.52 -2.75
N ILE A 421 -0.35 -16.69 -1.46
CA ILE A 421 -0.18 -17.97 -0.76
C ILE A 421 -1.02 -19.05 -1.45
N HIS A 422 -2.29 -18.76 -1.78
CA HIS A 422 -3.15 -19.69 -2.52
C HIS A 422 -2.60 -20.02 -3.90
N GLY A 423 -2.08 -19.03 -4.63
CA GLY A 423 -1.44 -19.23 -5.93
C GLY A 423 -0.25 -20.20 -5.85
N HIS A 424 0.62 -20.02 -4.87
CA HIS A 424 1.76 -20.91 -4.62
C HIS A 424 1.32 -22.34 -4.23
N LEU A 425 0.29 -22.48 -3.40
CA LEU A 425 -0.26 -23.79 -3.03
C LEU A 425 -0.82 -24.53 -4.24
N GLN A 426 -1.58 -23.86 -5.08
CA GLN A 426 -2.11 -24.45 -6.31
C GLN A 426 -1.01 -24.87 -7.26
N ALA A 427 0.00 -24.03 -7.49
CA ALA A 427 1.14 -24.37 -8.35
C ALA A 427 1.86 -25.66 -7.88
N GLN A 428 2.10 -25.81 -6.58
CA GLN A 428 2.74 -27.00 -6.01
C GLN A 428 1.86 -28.26 -6.13
N GLN A 429 0.53 -28.14 -5.99
CA GLN A 429 -0.39 -29.26 -6.21
C GLN A 429 -0.34 -29.75 -7.65
N TYR A 430 -0.30 -28.83 -8.63
CA TYR A 430 -0.16 -29.17 -10.05
C TYR A 430 1.18 -29.84 -10.35
N GLU A 431 2.29 -29.36 -9.79
CA GLU A 431 3.60 -30.03 -9.94
C GLU A 431 3.59 -31.45 -9.39
N GLY A 432 2.96 -31.67 -8.24
CA GLY A 432 2.80 -32.99 -7.63
C GLY A 432 2.00 -33.94 -8.52
N LEU A 433 0.95 -33.45 -9.17
CA LEU A 433 0.14 -34.23 -10.11
C LEU A 433 0.91 -34.58 -11.40
N VAL A 434 1.66 -33.60 -11.95
CA VAL A 434 2.49 -33.82 -13.16
C VAL A 434 3.62 -34.82 -12.88
N LYS A 435 4.29 -34.75 -11.73
CA LYS A 435 5.31 -35.73 -11.31
C LYS A 435 4.72 -37.12 -11.18
N LYS A 436 3.52 -37.28 -10.59
CA LYS A 436 2.82 -38.58 -10.50
C LYS A 436 2.37 -39.11 -11.86
N ALA A 437 1.93 -38.25 -12.77
CA ALA A 437 1.54 -38.63 -14.13
C ALA A 437 2.75 -39.10 -14.97
N LYS A 438 3.91 -38.41 -14.86
CA LYS A 438 5.16 -38.84 -15.52
C LYS A 438 5.67 -40.20 -15.01
N LEU A 439 5.52 -40.47 -13.72
CA LEU A 439 5.89 -41.76 -13.13
C LEU A 439 4.99 -42.90 -13.60
N ARG A 440 3.68 -42.65 -13.86
CA ARG A 440 2.76 -43.66 -14.44
C ARG A 440 3.02 -43.93 -15.93
N GLY A 441 3.43 -42.92 -16.70
CA GLY A 441 3.75 -43.08 -18.12
C GLY A 441 5.05 -43.85 -18.41
N ARG A 442 5.94 -43.99 -17.41
CA ARG A 442 7.23 -44.71 -17.54
C ARG A 442 7.14 -46.19 -17.17
N LYS A 443 5.95 -46.65 -16.77
CA LYS A 443 5.64 -48.09 -16.47
C LYS A 443 4.80 -48.79 -17.56
N LYS A 444 4.85 -48.29 -18.80
CA LYS A 444 4.35 -49.02 -19.98
C LYS A 444 5.48 -49.27 -20.97
#